data_78b80fb57bd9b513504d724a1529a29f
#
_entry.id   78b80fb57bd9b513504d724a1529a29f
#
_cell.length_a   1.000
_cell.length_b   1.000
_cell.length_c   1.000
_cell.angle_alpha   90.00
_cell.angle_beta   90.00
_cell.angle_gamma   90.00
#
_symmetry.space_group_name_H-M   'P 1'
#
loop_
_entity.id
_entity.type
_entity.pdbx_description
1 polymer ?
#
loop_
_entity_poly.entity_id
_entity_poly.type
_entity_poly.pdbx_seq_one_letter_code
_entity_poly.pdbx_strand_id
1 'polypeptide(L)'
;KSEADIILLDVEDSVLPASNKQIARDTIKKNIESGLFKDYDVFVRINDRESGFLLQDVTQLCIDGIDGFLFSKTNTEEDIFFFDKLLEVIEYERGFEIGKFKIIPILETAASVINADSIAKASSRNVAIGFGSEDFVSDLEGIRDFEEAQSLFMPRAWVAMVARTNKLIP
;
A
#
# COMPACT_ATOMS: atom_id res chain seq x y z
N LYS A 1 22.07 4.65 11.08
CA LYS A 1 21.36 4.49 9.80
C LYS A 1 20.81 3.07 9.75
N SER A 2 19.56 2.91 9.33
CA SER A 2 19.00 1.61 8.99
C SER A 2 19.68 1.08 7.72
N GLU A 3 19.77 -0.25 7.58
CA GLU A 3 20.20 -0.91 6.33
C GLU A 3 19.00 -1.18 5.39
N ALA A 4 17.83 -0.60 5.71
CA ALA A 4 16.64 -0.72 4.87
C ALA A 4 16.80 0.13 3.60
N ASP A 5 16.30 -0.38 2.48
CA ASP A 5 16.21 0.37 1.21
C ASP A 5 14.95 1.23 1.17
N ILE A 6 13.87 0.77 1.80
CA ILE A 6 12.56 1.43 1.83
C ILE A 6 12.14 1.74 3.26
N ILE A 7 11.60 2.91 3.47
CA ILE A 7 10.90 3.30 4.70
C ILE A 7 9.40 3.25 4.45
N LEU A 8 8.71 2.49 5.29
CA LEU A 8 7.25 2.40 5.25
C LEU A 8 6.67 3.19 6.42
N LEU A 9 5.94 4.25 6.10
CA LEU A 9 5.18 5.05 7.05
C LEU A 9 3.72 4.60 7.06
N ASP A 10 3.01 4.83 8.18
CA ASP A 10 1.65 4.31 8.33
C ASP A 10 0.66 5.38 8.77
N VAL A 11 -0.49 5.45 8.09
CA VAL A 11 -1.65 6.25 8.51
C VAL A 11 -2.94 5.40 8.59
N GLU A 12 -2.79 4.09 8.47
CA GLU A 12 -3.89 3.12 8.48
C GLU A 12 -4.08 2.51 9.88
N ASP A 13 -4.14 1.22 10.06
CA ASP A 13 -4.59 0.51 11.27
C ASP A 13 -3.75 0.80 12.52
N SER A 14 -2.47 1.11 12.40
CA SER A 14 -1.63 1.45 13.56
C SER A 14 -1.96 2.82 14.16
N VAL A 15 -2.75 3.66 13.46
CA VAL A 15 -3.10 5.01 13.90
C VAL A 15 -4.50 5.05 14.49
N LEU A 16 -4.57 4.80 15.79
CA LEU A 16 -5.81 4.80 16.57
C LEU A 16 -5.74 5.80 17.73
N PRO A 17 -6.86 6.40 18.16
CA PRO A 17 -8.15 6.40 17.46
C PRO A 17 -8.12 7.20 16.15
N ALA A 18 -9.21 7.12 15.36
CA ALA A 18 -9.31 7.79 14.05
C ALA A 18 -9.00 9.32 14.09
N SER A 19 -9.25 9.98 15.22
CA SER A 19 -8.89 11.39 15.45
C SER A 19 -7.39 11.66 15.31
N ASN A 20 -6.53 10.66 15.45
CA ASN A 20 -5.08 10.80 15.34
C ASN A 20 -4.59 10.74 13.88
N LYS A 21 -5.43 10.37 12.93
CA LYS A 21 -5.02 10.23 11.52
C LYS A 21 -4.52 11.56 10.92
N GLN A 22 -5.13 12.69 11.31
CA GLN A 22 -4.64 13.99 10.87
C GLN A 22 -3.26 14.31 11.47
N ILE A 23 -3.06 14.00 12.75
CA ILE A 23 -1.76 14.19 13.42
C ILE A 23 -0.68 13.34 12.73
N ALA A 24 -1.01 12.10 12.34
CA ALA A 24 -0.09 11.22 11.63
C ALA A 24 0.31 11.80 10.27
N ARG A 25 -0.66 12.27 9.46
CA ARG A 25 -0.39 12.95 8.19
C ARG A 25 0.52 14.16 8.34
N ASP A 26 0.24 15.01 9.32
CA ASP A 26 1.05 16.22 9.58
C ASP A 26 2.46 15.87 10.08
N THR A 27 2.58 14.80 10.87
CA THR A 27 3.88 14.30 11.33
C THR A 27 4.71 13.76 10.17
N ILE A 28 4.09 13.00 9.25
CA ILE A 28 4.75 12.50 8.03
C ILE A 28 5.26 13.69 7.20
N LYS A 29 4.40 14.65 6.87
CA LYS A 29 4.79 15.84 6.11
C LYS A 29 5.99 16.55 6.71
N LYS A 30 5.92 16.84 8.00
CA LYS A 30 7.00 17.51 8.74
C LYS A 30 8.33 16.75 8.66
N ASN A 31 8.28 15.41 8.78
CA ASN A 31 9.49 14.60 8.72
C ASN A 31 10.06 14.53 7.30
N ILE A 32 9.22 14.45 6.27
CA ILE A 32 9.63 14.54 4.86
C ILE A 32 10.31 15.89 4.59
N GLU A 33 9.67 17.00 4.96
CA GLU A 33 10.19 18.36 4.79
C GLU A 33 11.51 18.59 5.52
N SER A 34 11.73 17.92 6.66
CA SER A 34 13.00 17.99 7.39
C SER A 34 14.16 17.23 6.72
N GLY A 35 13.89 16.46 5.68
CA GLY A 35 14.88 15.62 5.00
C GLY A 35 15.29 14.37 5.80
N LEU A 36 14.51 13.97 6.81
CA LEU A 36 14.83 12.81 7.66
C LEU A 36 15.00 11.53 6.85
N PHE A 37 14.24 11.36 5.78
CA PHE A 37 14.21 10.14 4.96
C PHE A 37 14.85 10.30 3.58
N LYS A 38 15.60 11.37 3.32
CA LYS A 38 16.15 11.72 2.00
C LYS A 38 17.05 10.66 1.35
N ASP A 39 17.56 9.71 2.12
CA ASP A 39 18.46 8.64 1.64
C ASP A 39 17.69 7.32 1.41
N TYR A 40 16.36 7.32 1.46
CA TYR A 40 15.50 6.15 1.36
C TYR A 40 14.36 6.38 0.37
N ASP A 41 13.87 5.32 -0.24
CA ASP A 41 12.57 5.32 -0.88
C ASP A 41 11.48 5.31 0.20
N VAL A 42 10.52 6.22 0.11
CA VAL A 42 9.48 6.40 1.13
C VAL A 42 8.11 6.03 0.58
N PHE A 43 7.50 5.03 1.21
CA PHE A 43 6.12 4.65 0.94
C PHE A 43 5.24 4.88 2.16
N VAL A 44 3.97 5.21 1.92
CA VAL A 44 3.00 5.40 3.00
C VAL A 44 1.87 4.39 2.86
N ARG A 45 1.60 3.62 3.91
CA ARG A 45 0.39 2.80 3.97
C ARG A 45 -0.79 3.71 4.30
N ILE A 46 -1.74 3.76 3.37
CA ILE A 46 -2.92 4.61 3.42
C ILE A 46 -4.18 3.80 3.69
N ASN A 47 -5.21 4.51 4.13
CA ASN A 47 -6.51 3.92 4.38
C ASN A 47 -7.17 3.46 3.08
N ASP A 48 -8.02 2.43 3.18
CA ASP A 48 -8.79 1.90 2.06
C ASP A 48 -9.90 2.85 1.58
N ARG A 49 -10.52 2.50 0.46
CA ARG A 49 -11.56 3.30 -0.20
C ARG A 49 -12.81 3.54 0.67
N GLU A 50 -13.17 2.56 1.51
CA GLU A 50 -14.41 2.58 2.30
C GLU A 50 -14.22 3.22 3.68
N SER A 51 -12.97 3.48 4.07
CA SER A 51 -12.61 4.07 5.36
C SER A 51 -13.12 5.50 5.58
N GLY A 52 -13.38 6.25 4.50
CA GLY A 52 -13.67 7.68 4.55
C GLY A 52 -12.43 8.57 4.74
N PHE A 53 -11.22 8.01 4.78
CA PHE A 53 -9.96 8.75 4.97
C PHE A 53 -9.07 8.78 3.72
N LEU A 54 -9.28 7.89 2.75
CA LEU A 54 -8.43 7.76 1.56
C LEU A 54 -8.17 9.09 0.84
N LEU A 55 -9.21 9.85 0.56
CA LEU A 55 -9.06 11.11 -0.18
C LEU A 55 -8.19 12.12 0.59
N GLN A 56 -8.34 12.17 1.91
CA GLN A 56 -7.51 13.04 2.76
C GLN A 56 -6.06 12.57 2.81
N ASP A 57 -5.83 11.25 2.87
CA ASP A 57 -4.49 10.69 2.85
C ASP A 57 -3.76 11.08 1.56
N VAL A 58 -4.36 10.77 0.41
CA VAL A 58 -3.75 11.01 -0.90
C VAL A 58 -3.56 12.51 -1.16
N THR A 59 -4.60 13.33 -0.91
CA THR A 59 -4.49 14.77 -1.11
C THR A 59 -3.50 15.46 -0.17
N GLN A 60 -3.16 14.89 0.97
CA GLN A 60 -2.18 15.49 1.86
C GLN A 60 -0.78 14.93 1.69
N LEU A 61 -0.65 13.70 1.21
CA LEU A 61 0.63 12.97 1.18
C LEU A 61 1.21 12.77 -0.24
N CYS A 62 0.52 13.18 -1.31
CA CYS A 62 1.14 13.30 -2.63
C CYS A 62 2.07 14.51 -2.67
N ILE A 63 3.22 14.44 -2.04
CA ILE A 63 4.22 15.52 -1.94
C ILE A 63 5.60 15.01 -2.37
N ASP A 64 6.52 15.93 -2.66
CA ASP A 64 7.91 15.55 -2.92
C ASP A 64 8.54 14.88 -1.70
N GLY A 65 9.35 13.84 -1.94
CA GLY A 65 9.96 13.01 -0.92
C GLY A 65 9.12 11.81 -0.48
N ILE A 66 7.95 11.62 -1.09
CA ILE A 66 7.18 10.35 -1.05
C ILE A 66 7.22 9.74 -2.44
N ASP A 67 7.57 8.45 -2.52
CA ASP A 67 7.72 7.70 -3.77
C ASP A 67 6.46 6.94 -4.15
N GLY A 68 5.62 6.61 -3.16
CA GLY A 68 4.37 5.90 -3.44
C GLY A 68 3.59 5.50 -2.21
N PHE A 69 2.59 4.65 -2.46
CA PHE A 69 1.62 4.24 -1.45
C PHE A 69 1.47 2.73 -1.38
N LEU A 70 1.38 2.20 -0.15
CA LEU A 70 0.77 0.90 0.09
C LEU A 70 -0.74 1.10 0.15
N PHE A 71 -1.44 0.44 -0.76
CA PHE A 71 -2.89 0.52 -0.84
C PHE A 71 -3.52 -0.73 -0.22
N SER A 72 -4.10 -0.54 0.97
CA SER A 72 -4.70 -1.58 1.79
C SER A 72 -6.02 -2.09 1.19
N LYS A 73 -6.40 -3.30 1.55
CA LYS A 73 -7.70 -3.94 1.23
C LYS A 73 -8.05 -3.92 -0.26
N THR A 74 -7.03 -4.09 -1.11
CA THR A 74 -7.21 -4.24 -2.54
C THR A 74 -7.82 -5.62 -2.84
N ASN A 75 -9.02 -5.69 -3.41
CA ASN A 75 -9.75 -6.94 -3.69
C ASN A 75 -9.80 -7.28 -5.18
N THR A 76 -9.79 -6.28 -6.05
CA THR A 76 -9.91 -6.45 -7.49
C THR A 76 -8.99 -5.49 -8.26
N GLU A 77 -8.82 -5.73 -9.56
CA GLU A 77 -8.15 -4.81 -10.48
C GLU A 77 -8.81 -3.42 -10.54
N GLU A 78 -10.11 -3.35 -10.31
CA GLU A 78 -10.87 -2.10 -10.34
C GLU A 78 -10.47 -1.18 -9.18
N ASP A 79 -10.08 -1.72 -8.03
CA ASP A 79 -9.56 -0.93 -6.90
C ASP A 79 -8.25 -0.24 -7.29
N ILE A 80 -7.36 -0.95 -7.98
CA ILE A 80 -6.09 -0.40 -8.46
C ILE A 80 -6.32 0.60 -9.58
N PHE A 81 -7.20 0.30 -10.53
CA PHE A 81 -7.55 1.24 -11.59
C PHE A 81 -8.12 2.55 -11.03
N PHE A 82 -9.03 2.44 -10.07
CA PHE A 82 -9.57 3.63 -9.38
C PHE A 82 -8.45 4.43 -8.71
N PHE A 83 -7.56 3.77 -7.98
CA PHE A 83 -6.50 4.46 -7.26
C PHE A 83 -5.46 5.09 -8.21
N ASP A 84 -5.10 4.41 -9.29
CA ASP A 84 -4.26 4.97 -10.37
C ASP A 84 -4.85 6.28 -10.92
N LYS A 85 -6.15 6.28 -11.24
CA LYS A 85 -6.82 7.48 -11.76
C LYS A 85 -6.94 8.61 -10.73
N LEU A 86 -7.10 8.28 -9.46
CA LEU A 86 -7.07 9.28 -8.40
C LEU A 86 -5.68 9.93 -8.30
N LEU A 87 -4.61 9.15 -8.34
CA LEU A 87 -3.23 9.66 -8.35
C LEU A 87 -2.96 10.52 -9.58
N GLU A 88 -3.39 10.08 -10.78
CA GLU A 88 -3.23 10.82 -12.03
C GLU A 88 -3.86 12.23 -11.95
N VAL A 89 -5.06 12.34 -11.40
CA VAL A 89 -5.74 13.64 -11.22
C VAL A 89 -4.93 14.54 -10.28
N ILE A 90 -4.45 14.01 -9.15
CA ILE A 90 -3.69 14.81 -8.17
C ILE A 90 -2.32 15.21 -8.72
N GLU A 91 -1.65 14.32 -9.43
CA GLU A 91 -0.39 14.61 -10.11
C GLU A 91 -0.54 15.73 -11.11
N TYR A 92 -1.60 15.67 -11.94
CA TYR A 92 -1.91 16.70 -12.91
C TYR A 92 -2.20 18.05 -12.25
N GLU A 93 -3.06 18.09 -11.23
CA GLU A 93 -3.40 19.32 -10.50
C GLU A 93 -2.19 19.97 -9.81
N ARG A 94 -1.21 19.15 -9.39
CA ARG A 94 -0.02 19.63 -8.68
C ARG A 94 1.20 19.84 -9.55
N GLY A 95 1.09 19.55 -10.84
CA GLY A 95 2.18 19.69 -11.80
C GLY A 95 3.29 18.65 -11.63
N PHE A 96 2.98 17.49 -11.05
CA PHE A 96 3.87 16.34 -11.04
C PHE A 96 3.85 15.61 -12.38
N GLU A 97 4.92 14.86 -12.65
CA GLU A 97 4.92 13.93 -13.75
C GLU A 97 3.90 12.81 -13.49
N ILE A 98 3.08 12.50 -14.50
CA ILE A 98 2.11 11.41 -14.39
C ILE A 98 2.84 10.08 -14.20
N GLY A 99 2.46 9.35 -13.17
CA GLY A 99 3.13 8.10 -12.79
C GLY A 99 4.27 8.27 -11.79
N LYS A 100 4.46 9.47 -11.23
CA LYS A 100 5.42 9.74 -10.17
C LYS A 100 5.18 8.83 -8.97
N PHE A 101 3.97 8.83 -8.43
CA PHE A 101 3.65 8.00 -7.26
C PHE A 101 3.38 6.56 -7.65
N LYS A 102 4.13 5.63 -7.03
CA LYS A 102 4.03 4.19 -7.25
C LYS A 102 2.98 3.58 -6.32
N ILE A 103 2.56 2.36 -6.65
CA ILE A 103 1.55 1.62 -5.89
C ILE A 103 2.14 0.28 -5.46
N ILE A 104 1.89 -0.08 -4.21
CA ILE A 104 2.10 -1.42 -3.67
C ILE A 104 0.74 -1.90 -3.15
N PRO A 105 -0.02 -2.69 -3.92
CA PRO A 105 -1.26 -3.28 -3.43
C PRO A 105 -0.97 -4.28 -2.30
N ILE A 106 -1.78 -4.24 -1.24
CA ILE A 106 -1.74 -5.23 -0.16
C ILE A 106 -2.89 -6.21 -0.38
N LEU A 107 -2.54 -7.48 -0.55
CA LEU A 107 -3.46 -8.59 -0.69
C LEU A 107 -3.68 -9.23 0.67
N GLU A 108 -4.86 -9.03 1.24
CA GLU A 108 -5.15 -9.40 2.61
C GLU A 108 -6.55 -9.97 2.81
N THR A 109 -7.17 -10.43 1.70
CA THR A 109 -8.44 -11.16 1.69
C THR A 109 -8.35 -12.35 0.76
N ALA A 110 -9.25 -13.33 0.90
CA ALA A 110 -9.36 -14.45 -0.02
C ALA A 110 -9.62 -13.97 -1.46
N ALA A 111 -10.47 -12.95 -1.62
CA ALA A 111 -10.77 -12.36 -2.92
C ALA A 111 -9.50 -11.77 -3.57
N SER A 112 -8.70 -11.01 -2.82
CA SER A 112 -7.47 -10.40 -3.32
C SER A 112 -6.44 -11.44 -3.75
N VAL A 113 -6.28 -12.53 -2.99
CA VAL A 113 -5.35 -13.61 -3.33
C VAL A 113 -5.78 -14.34 -4.60
N ILE A 114 -7.10 -14.57 -4.79
CA ILE A 114 -7.63 -15.17 -6.01
C ILE A 114 -7.41 -14.25 -7.22
N ASN A 115 -7.60 -12.94 -7.06
CA ASN A 115 -7.49 -11.94 -8.11
C ASN A 115 -6.05 -11.37 -8.26
N ALA A 116 -5.06 -11.95 -7.58
CA ALA A 116 -3.70 -11.40 -7.51
C ALA A 116 -3.09 -11.05 -8.87
N ASP A 117 -3.29 -11.88 -9.90
CA ASP A 117 -2.72 -11.65 -11.24
C ASP A 117 -3.39 -10.47 -11.96
N SER A 118 -4.72 -10.32 -11.87
CA SER A 118 -5.41 -9.17 -12.44
C SER A 118 -5.05 -7.87 -11.71
N ILE A 119 -4.95 -7.91 -10.38
CA ILE A 119 -4.48 -6.78 -9.55
C ILE A 119 -3.06 -6.36 -9.95
N ALA A 120 -2.15 -7.36 -10.13
CA ALA A 120 -0.77 -7.09 -10.52
C ALA A 120 -0.65 -6.35 -11.86
N LYS A 121 -1.55 -6.63 -12.80
CA LYS A 121 -1.57 -6.07 -14.16
C LYS A 121 -2.35 -4.76 -14.28
N ALA A 122 -3.10 -4.38 -13.26
CA ALA A 122 -4.09 -3.30 -13.35
C ALA A 122 -3.49 -1.90 -13.55
N SER A 123 -2.23 -1.68 -13.16
CA SER A 123 -1.55 -0.41 -13.35
C SER A 123 -0.04 -0.58 -13.56
N SER A 124 0.53 0.24 -14.42
CA SER A 124 1.99 0.36 -14.56
C SER A 124 2.68 1.01 -13.36
N ARG A 125 1.91 1.56 -12.42
CA ARG A 125 2.42 2.10 -11.15
C ARG A 125 2.75 1.02 -10.15
N ASN A 126 2.22 -0.21 -10.31
CA ASN A 126 2.53 -1.32 -9.43
C ASN A 126 4.02 -1.66 -9.52
N VAL A 127 4.72 -1.59 -8.40
CA VAL A 127 6.16 -1.92 -8.30
C VAL A 127 6.42 -3.16 -7.44
N ALA A 128 5.52 -3.45 -6.53
CA ALA A 128 5.56 -4.60 -5.63
C ALA A 128 4.15 -5.08 -5.29
N ILE A 129 4.02 -6.22 -4.63
CA ILE A 129 2.78 -6.70 -4.03
C ILE A 129 3.08 -7.13 -2.60
N GLY A 130 2.32 -6.58 -1.64
CA GLY A 130 2.36 -7.01 -0.25
C GLY A 130 1.31 -8.10 0.05
N PHE A 131 1.60 -8.96 1.03
CA PHE A 131 0.64 -9.92 1.58
C PHE A 131 0.36 -9.62 3.05
N GLY A 132 -0.89 -9.25 3.37
CA GLY A 132 -1.37 -8.96 4.71
C GLY A 132 -1.92 -10.21 5.41
N SER A 133 -1.08 -10.87 6.21
CA SER A 133 -1.43 -12.17 6.81
C SER A 133 -2.48 -12.10 7.93
N GLU A 134 -2.54 -10.99 8.66
CA GLU A 134 -3.48 -10.82 9.78
C GLU A 134 -4.92 -10.73 9.25
N ASP A 135 -5.15 -9.79 8.37
CA ASP A 135 -6.48 -9.57 7.79
C ASP A 135 -6.90 -10.75 6.91
N PHE A 136 -5.94 -11.39 6.20
CA PHE A 136 -6.24 -12.60 5.44
C PHE A 136 -6.77 -13.73 6.32
N VAL A 137 -6.16 -13.99 7.48
CA VAL A 137 -6.66 -15.01 8.42
C VAL A 137 -8.01 -14.62 9.00
N SER A 138 -8.22 -13.34 9.29
CA SER A 138 -9.49 -12.80 9.76
C SER A 138 -10.61 -12.96 8.71
N ASP A 139 -10.30 -12.66 7.45
CA ASP A 139 -11.24 -12.78 6.32
C ASP A 139 -11.68 -14.26 6.09
N LEU A 140 -10.77 -15.20 6.33
CA LEU A 140 -11.08 -16.62 6.29
C LEU A 140 -11.81 -17.16 7.54
N GLU A 141 -12.13 -16.30 8.52
CA GLU A 141 -12.63 -16.72 9.83
C GLU A 141 -11.74 -17.78 10.50
N GLY A 142 -10.43 -17.72 10.20
CA GLY A 142 -9.44 -18.70 10.61
C GLY A 142 -8.83 -18.40 11.98
N ILE A 143 -8.10 -19.39 12.50
CA ILE A 143 -7.27 -19.22 13.69
C ILE A 143 -5.82 -19.10 13.23
N ARG A 144 -5.16 -18.04 13.66
CA ARG A 144 -3.75 -17.84 13.31
C ARG A 144 -2.85 -18.84 14.03
N ASP A 145 -2.14 -19.61 13.24
CA ASP A 145 -1.04 -20.44 13.73
C ASP A 145 0.27 -19.65 13.65
N PHE A 146 0.79 -19.26 14.82
CA PHE A 146 2.03 -18.50 14.93
C PHE A 146 3.30 -19.36 14.84
N GLU A 147 3.19 -20.65 15.12
CA GLU A 147 4.36 -21.54 15.19
C GLU A 147 4.68 -22.14 13.82
N GLU A 148 3.67 -22.65 13.12
CA GLU A 148 3.89 -23.38 11.87
C GLU A 148 3.53 -22.54 10.62
N ALA A 149 2.60 -21.59 10.75
CA ALA A 149 2.10 -20.72 9.67
C ALA A 149 1.76 -21.49 8.36
N GLN A 150 1.41 -22.77 8.47
CA GLN A 150 1.15 -23.65 7.31
C GLN A 150 -0.04 -23.17 6.48
N SER A 151 -1.07 -22.60 7.14
CA SER A 151 -2.23 -22.02 6.48
C SER A 151 -1.87 -20.85 5.55
N LEU A 152 -0.75 -20.18 5.79
CA LEU A 152 -0.26 -19.05 5.02
C LEU A 152 0.71 -19.42 3.90
N PHE A 153 1.19 -20.68 3.87
CA PHE A 153 2.18 -21.08 2.88
C PHE A 153 1.67 -20.94 1.44
N MET A 154 0.49 -21.46 1.17
CA MET A 154 -0.08 -21.43 -0.19
C MET A 154 -0.35 -20.01 -0.68
N PRO A 155 -1.08 -19.14 0.07
CA PRO A 155 -1.33 -17.77 -0.41
C PRO A 155 -0.04 -16.97 -0.56
N ARG A 156 0.93 -17.11 0.32
CA ARG A 156 2.24 -16.43 0.21
C ARG A 156 3.01 -16.88 -1.03
N ALA A 157 3.08 -18.19 -1.27
CA ALA A 157 3.74 -18.74 -2.45
C ALA A 157 3.04 -18.29 -3.75
N TRP A 158 1.71 -18.28 -3.76
CA TRP A 158 0.91 -17.79 -4.89
C TRP A 158 1.21 -16.32 -5.19
N VAL A 159 1.11 -15.45 -4.18
CA VAL A 159 1.40 -14.01 -4.34
C VAL A 159 2.83 -13.78 -4.84
N ALA A 160 3.81 -14.49 -4.29
CA ALA A 160 5.20 -14.38 -4.75
C ALA A 160 5.37 -14.81 -6.21
N MET A 161 4.72 -15.90 -6.64
CA MET A 161 4.76 -16.34 -8.05
C MET A 161 4.10 -15.31 -8.98
N VAL A 162 2.94 -14.77 -8.59
CA VAL A 162 2.25 -13.72 -9.35
C VAL A 162 3.12 -12.47 -9.47
N ALA A 163 3.70 -12.00 -8.37
CA ALA A 163 4.59 -10.85 -8.37
C ALA A 163 5.74 -11.05 -9.38
N ARG A 164 6.45 -12.18 -9.28
CA ARG A 164 7.59 -12.47 -10.17
C ARG A 164 7.19 -12.61 -11.63
N THR A 165 6.02 -13.22 -11.93
CA THR A 165 5.50 -13.35 -13.30
C THR A 165 5.22 -11.98 -13.93
N ASN A 166 4.77 -11.01 -13.12
CA ASN A 166 4.47 -9.65 -13.53
C ASN A 166 5.66 -8.67 -13.35
N LYS A 167 6.85 -9.18 -13.02
CA LYS A 167 8.09 -8.39 -12.80
C LYS A 167 7.98 -7.40 -11.62
N LEU A 168 7.13 -7.72 -10.66
CA LEU A 168 6.98 -6.98 -9.42
C LEU A 168 7.85 -7.59 -8.30
N ILE A 169 8.10 -6.80 -7.26
CA ILE A 169 8.76 -7.27 -6.03
C ILE A 169 7.69 -7.93 -5.15
N PRO A 170 7.91 -9.18 -4.66
CA PRO A 170 7.00 -9.82 -3.72
C PRO A 170 7.21 -9.37 -2.29
#